data_126ce39ee4ac633497a663b37436c799
#
_entry.id   126ce39ee4ac633497a663b37436c799
#
_cell.length_a   1.000
_cell.length_b   1.000
_cell.length_c   1.000
_cell.angle_alpha   90.00
_cell.angle_beta   90.00
_cell.angle_gamma   90.00
#
_symmetry.space_group_name_H-M   'P 1'
#
loop_
_entity.id
_entity.type
_entity.pdbx_description
1 polymer ?
#
loop_
_entity_poly.entity_id
_entity_poly.type
_entity_poly.pdbx_seq_one_letter_code
_entity_poly.pdbx_strand_id
1 'polypeptide(L)'
;LYIAPEVLARVEQKTPLWELLTTIGVFTAALFIVHGFKEYIRQNTLFPRVDVRSAVIAKIAWKCNVTSYPNTLDANFVKLREKAHMTCEGNSQATEHIWQTITMLLKNVGGLIVYLTILSRIDFLLLLVVIATCVAGFFVSRYTNNWRYAHRDEEENYFQKKYYLRTKSESVELAKDIRIFGLQNWLNELLDQIHNLYLDFTLRCERVEVLADITESVLTMARNGIAYVYLINMALNEGLSVSEFLLYFTAVTTFTTWVMGIMQEMSTLHKAVSYTHLTLPTTL
;
A
#
# COMPACT_ATOMS: atom_id res chain seq x y z
N LEU A 1 14.06 15.16 7.37
CA LEU A 1 15.01 14.57 8.29
C LEU A 1 16.01 15.61 8.82
N TYR A 2 16.74 16.32 7.99
CA TYR A 2 17.84 17.22 8.36
C TYR A 2 17.40 18.57 8.95
N ILE A 3 16.17 19.04 8.76
CA ILE A 3 15.72 20.37 9.21
C ILE A 3 15.81 20.53 10.74
N ALA A 4 15.22 19.58 11.47
CA ALA A 4 15.17 19.69 12.93
C ALA A 4 16.56 19.56 13.57
N PRO A 5 17.43 18.59 13.21
CA PRO A 5 18.80 18.54 13.67
C PRO A 5 19.63 19.78 13.33
N GLU A 6 19.53 20.32 12.11
CA GLU A 6 20.27 21.51 11.69
C GLU A 6 19.86 22.77 12.47
N VAL A 7 18.53 22.96 12.65
CA VAL A 7 18.02 24.07 13.46
C VAL A 7 18.52 23.93 14.91
N LEU A 8 18.48 22.72 15.45
CA LEU A 8 18.91 22.46 16.83
C LEU A 8 20.43 22.69 16.98
N ALA A 9 21.25 22.24 16.03
CA ALA A 9 22.69 22.48 16.04
C ALA A 9 23.03 23.97 16.04
N ARG A 10 22.29 24.79 15.28
CA ARG A 10 22.48 26.24 15.27
C ARG A 10 22.03 26.90 16.58
N VAL A 11 20.99 26.38 17.23
CA VAL A 11 20.55 26.85 18.56
C VAL A 11 21.61 26.50 19.60
N GLU A 12 22.19 25.31 19.58
CA GLU A 12 23.28 24.89 20.45
C GLU A 12 24.53 25.80 20.31
N GLN A 13 24.85 26.18 19.07
CA GLN A 13 25.95 27.09 18.75
C GLN A 13 25.65 28.56 19.09
N LYS A 14 24.43 28.86 19.58
CA LYS A 14 23.98 30.23 19.92
C LYS A 14 24.11 31.20 18.74
N THR A 15 23.84 30.72 17.51
CA THR A 15 23.92 31.56 16.31
C THR A 15 22.92 32.72 16.39
N PRO A 16 23.20 33.86 15.69
CA PRO A 16 22.28 35.01 15.64
C PRO A 16 20.91 34.59 15.07
N LEU A 17 19.86 35.19 15.58
CA LEU A 17 18.46 34.87 15.19
C LEU A 17 18.23 35.00 13.69
N TRP A 18 18.93 35.92 13.02
CA TRP A 18 18.87 36.09 11.57
C TRP A 18 19.37 34.89 10.78
N GLU A 19 20.47 34.27 11.19
CA GLU A 19 21.00 33.07 10.55
C GLU A 19 20.08 31.86 10.74
N LEU A 20 19.44 31.75 11.88
CA LEU A 20 18.43 30.71 12.15
C LEU A 20 17.22 30.89 11.22
N LEU A 21 16.71 32.11 11.09
CA LEU A 21 15.57 32.41 10.21
C LEU A 21 15.92 32.17 8.74
N THR A 22 17.12 32.54 8.29
CA THR A 22 17.56 32.29 6.92
C THR A 22 17.67 30.79 6.64
N THR A 23 18.17 30.00 7.60
CA THR A 23 18.23 28.53 7.45
C THR A 23 16.84 27.91 7.30
N ILE A 24 15.91 28.27 8.21
CA ILE A 24 14.52 27.80 8.13
C ILE A 24 13.89 28.22 6.81
N GLY A 25 14.13 29.48 6.38
CA GLY A 25 13.62 30.02 5.12
C GLY A 25 14.12 29.24 3.91
N VAL A 26 15.41 28.92 3.85
CA VAL A 26 16.00 28.13 2.76
C VAL A 26 15.43 26.71 2.71
N PHE A 27 15.34 26.02 3.85
CA PHE A 27 14.74 24.70 3.90
C PHE A 27 13.27 24.70 3.50
N THR A 28 12.51 25.69 3.96
CA THR A 28 11.07 25.85 3.63
C THR A 28 10.90 26.12 2.13
N ALA A 29 11.71 27.00 1.54
CA ALA A 29 11.69 27.29 0.12
C ALA A 29 12.06 26.05 -0.71
N ALA A 30 13.09 25.30 -0.31
CA ALA A 30 13.47 24.06 -0.97
C ALA A 30 12.34 23.02 -0.92
N LEU A 31 11.70 22.83 0.24
CA LEU A 31 10.55 21.94 0.38
C LEU A 31 9.36 22.36 -0.47
N PHE A 32 9.09 23.67 -0.55
CA PHE A 32 8.02 24.23 -1.37
C PHE A 32 8.25 23.92 -2.86
N ILE A 33 9.48 24.13 -3.34
CA ILE A 33 9.87 23.84 -4.74
C ILE A 33 9.72 22.34 -5.03
N VAL A 34 10.25 21.48 -4.17
CA VAL A 34 10.16 20.01 -4.33
C VAL A 34 8.71 19.55 -4.30
N HIS A 35 7.89 20.10 -3.39
CA HIS A 35 6.46 19.77 -3.30
C HIS A 35 5.69 20.24 -4.55
N GLY A 36 5.95 21.46 -5.01
CA GLY A 36 5.35 21.98 -6.23
C GLY A 36 5.71 21.14 -7.46
N PHE A 37 6.97 20.75 -7.59
CA PHE A 37 7.44 19.87 -8.67
C PHE A 37 6.80 18.48 -8.61
N LYS A 38 6.69 17.91 -7.42
CA LYS A 38 5.99 16.63 -7.19
C LYS A 38 4.53 16.72 -7.63
N GLU A 39 3.80 17.78 -7.24
CA GLU A 39 2.40 17.95 -7.60
C GLU A 39 2.22 18.21 -9.11
N TYR A 40 3.14 18.96 -9.71
CA TYR A 40 3.17 19.16 -11.16
C TYR A 40 3.30 17.81 -11.91
N ILE A 41 4.27 16.97 -11.52
CA ILE A 41 4.42 15.64 -12.12
C ILE A 41 3.18 14.79 -11.88
N ARG A 42 2.62 14.78 -10.69
CA ARG A 42 1.42 14.01 -10.33
C ARG A 42 0.24 14.36 -11.23
N GLN A 43 0.00 15.63 -11.46
CA GLN A 43 -1.11 16.10 -12.31
C GLN A 43 -0.87 15.75 -13.78
N ASN A 44 0.33 15.96 -14.28
CA ASN A 44 0.65 15.70 -15.70
C ASN A 44 0.76 14.22 -16.05
N THR A 45 0.94 13.34 -15.06
CA THR A 45 0.97 11.88 -15.30
C THR A 45 -0.40 11.22 -15.15
N LEU A 46 -1.44 11.94 -14.72
CA LEU A 46 -2.77 11.37 -14.53
C LEU A 46 -3.41 10.97 -15.86
N PHE A 47 -3.47 11.88 -16.83
CA PHE A 47 -4.10 11.63 -18.12
C PHE A 47 -3.43 10.50 -18.93
N PRO A 48 -2.09 10.47 -19.10
CA PRO A 48 -1.43 9.35 -19.76
C PRO A 48 -1.72 7.98 -19.12
N ARG A 49 -1.89 7.92 -17.81
CA ARG A 49 -2.26 6.67 -17.12
C ARG A 49 -3.69 6.23 -17.46
N VAL A 50 -4.62 7.19 -17.51
CA VAL A 50 -6.01 6.94 -17.93
C VAL A 50 -6.07 6.48 -19.38
N ASP A 51 -5.24 7.05 -20.27
CA ASP A 51 -5.16 6.64 -21.68
C ASP A 51 -4.70 5.20 -21.82
N VAL A 52 -3.67 4.77 -21.06
CA VAL A 52 -3.22 3.38 -21.04
C VAL A 52 -4.35 2.44 -20.59
N ARG A 53 -5.07 2.80 -19.54
CA ARG A 53 -6.23 2.05 -19.07
C ARG A 53 -7.32 1.95 -20.14
N SER A 54 -7.65 3.07 -20.78
CA SER A 54 -8.65 3.11 -21.86
C SER A 54 -8.25 2.25 -23.04
N ALA A 55 -6.97 2.24 -23.41
CA ALA A 55 -6.44 1.37 -24.46
C ALA A 55 -6.58 -0.14 -24.11
N VAL A 56 -6.37 -0.50 -22.83
CA VAL A 56 -6.59 -1.88 -22.37
C VAL A 56 -8.06 -2.25 -22.43
N ILE A 57 -8.97 -1.38 -21.98
CA ILE A 57 -10.43 -1.57 -22.07
C ILE A 57 -10.85 -1.77 -23.53
N ALA A 58 -10.34 -0.93 -24.44
CA ALA A 58 -10.63 -1.05 -25.86
C ALA A 58 -10.17 -2.40 -26.45
N LYS A 59 -9.00 -2.90 -26.05
CA LYS A 59 -8.52 -4.24 -26.45
C LYS A 59 -9.40 -5.36 -25.92
N ILE A 60 -9.87 -5.28 -24.69
CA ILE A 60 -10.80 -6.26 -24.09
C ILE A 60 -12.11 -6.26 -24.90
N ALA A 61 -12.69 -5.08 -25.12
CA ALA A 61 -13.93 -4.93 -25.89
C ALA A 61 -13.78 -5.46 -27.30
N TRP A 62 -12.67 -5.12 -27.99
CA TRP A 62 -12.38 -5.63 -29.33
C TRP A 62 -12.30 -7.16 -29.35
N LYS A 63 -11.59 -7.77 -28.39
CA LYS A 63 -11.48 -9.23 -28.31
C LYS A 63 -12.84 -9.90 -28.05
N CYS A 64 -13.69 -9.30 -27.22
CA CYS A 64 -15.06 -9.79 -27.02
C CYS A 64 -15.91 -9.75 -28.29
N ASN A 65 -15.68 -8.76 -29.16
CA ASN A 65 -16.44 -8.60 -30.42
C ASN A 65 -15.96 -9.53 -31.54
N VAL A 66 -14.68 -9.91 -31.53
CA VAL A 66 -14.07 -10.76 -32.60
C VAL A 66 -14.10 -12.24 -32.25
N THR A 67 -14.31 -12.59 -30.97
CA THR A 67 -14.38 -14.01 -30.57
C THR A 67 -15.61 -14.70 -31.15
N SER A 68 -15.53 -16.03 -31.34
CA SER A 68 -16.68 -16.81 -31.81
C SER A 68 -17.83 -16.80 -30.81
N TYR A 69 -19.07 -16.84 -31.33
CA TYR A 69 -20.28 -16.83 -30.49
C TYR A 69 -20.31 -17.94 -29.44
N PRO A 70 -19.90 -19.20 -29.69
CA PRO A 70 -19.83 -20.22 -28.66
C PRO A 70 -18.94 -19.83 -27.45
N ASN A 71 -17.83 -19.13 -27.68
CA ASN A 71 -16.94 -18.67 -26.59
C ASN A 71 -17.64 -17.65 -25.68
N THR A 72 -18.53 -16.83 -26.23
CA THR A 72 -19.27 -15.83 -25.41
C THR A 72 -20.25 -16.48 -24.43
N LEU A 73 -20.64 -17.74 -24.69
CA LEU A 73 -21.50 -18.54 -23.82
C LEU A 73 -20.71 -19.43 -22.84
N ASP A 74 -19.39 -19.57 -23.05
CA ASP A 74 -18.54 -20.36 -22.17
C ASP A 74 -18.33 -19.65 -20.82
N ALA A 75 -18.65 -20.36 -19.74
CA ALA A 75 -18.54 -19.83 -18.37
C ALA A 75 -17.11 -19.39 -18.02
N ASN A 76 -16.08 -20.11 -18.55
CA ASN A 76 -14.68 -19.74 -18.31
C ASN A 76 -14.31 -18.44 -19.03
N PHE A 77 -14.76 -18.26 -20.28
CA PHE A 77 -14.55 -17.04 -21.03
C PHE A 77 -15.22 -15.84 -20.34
N VAL A 78 -16.47 -15.99 -19.90
CA VAL A 78 -17.22 -14.96 -19.17
C VAL A 78 -16.46 -14.58 -17.89
N LYS A 79 -16.01 -15.57 -17.10
CA LYS A 79 -15.23 -15.34 -15.87
C LYS A 79 -13.92 -14.61 -16.15
N LEU A 80 -13.19 -14.98 -17.21
CA LEU A 80 -11.94 -14.31 -17.60
C LEU A 80 -12.19 -12.87 -18.06
N ARG A 81 -13.26 -12.65 -18.83
CA ARG A 81 -13.68 -11.31 -19.27
C ARG A 81 -13.98 -10.41 -18.07
N GLU A 82 -14.74 -10.89 -17.10
CA GLU A 82 -15.06 -10.13 -15.89
C GLU A 82 -13.81 -9.82 -15.07
N LYS A 83 -12.92 -10.79 -14.89
CA LYS A 83 -11.62 -10.55 -14.26
C LYS A 83 -10.81 -9.48 -15.00
N ALA A 84 -10.79 -9.50 -16.31
CA ALA A 84 -10.13 -8.49 -17.13
C ALA A 84 -10.75 -7.11 -16.94
N HIS A 85 -12.07 -7.00 -16.94
CA HIS A 85 -12.75 -5.73 -16.66
C HIS A 85 -12.43 -5.19 -15.26
N MET A 86 -12.48 -6.01 -14.22
CA MET A 86 -12.16 -5.63 -12.86
C MET A 86 -10.75 -5.00 -12.73
N THR A 87 -9.77 -5.42 -13.54
CA THR A 87 -8.42 -4.84 -13.50
C THR A 87 -8.34 -3.43 -14.07
N CYS A 88 -9.36 -2.99 -14.80
CA CYS A 88 -9.41 -1.70 -15.49
C CYS A 88 -10.56 -0.79 -15.02
N GLU A 89 -11.38 -1.22 -14.06
CA GLU A 89 -12.63 -0.55 -13.68
C GLU A 89 -12.43 0.79 -12.97
N GLY A 90 -11.27 1.03 -12.34
CA GLY A 90 -11.02 2.24 -11.59
C GLY A 90 -9.55 2.59 -11.41
N ASN A 91 -9.31 3.78 -10.84
CA ASN A 91 -7.98 4.33 -10.64
C ASN A 91 -7.14 3.58 -9.60
N SER A 92 -7.79 2.83 -8.72
CA SER A 92 -7.15 1.96 -7.71
C SER A 92 -6.92 0.53 -8.20
N GLN A 93 -7.32 0.22 -9.44
CA GLN A 93 -7.15 -1.12 -10.00
C GLN A 93 -5.78 -1.32 -10.65
N ALA A 94 -5.43 -2.58 -10.91
CA ALA A 94 -4.07 -3.00 -11.27
C ALA A 94 -3.45 -2.21 -12.43
N THR A 95 -4.19 -1.90 -13.48
CA THR A 95 -3.69 -1.21 -14.69
C THR A 95 -3.24 0.23 -14.44
N GLU A 96 -3.81 0.92 -13.46
CA GLU A 96 -3.42 2.28 -13.12
C GLU A 96 -2.58 2.33 -11.83
N HIS A 97 -2.94 1.51 -10.85
CA HIS A 97 -2.26 1.49 -9.55
C HIS A 97 -0.80 1.05 -9.65
N ILE A 98 -0.43 0.22 -10.65
CA ILE A 98 0.95 -0.24 -10.88
C ILE A 98 1.95 0.92 -10.99
N TRP A 99 1.57 2.03 -11.62
CA TRP A 99 2.44 3.20 -11.77
C TRP A 99 2.72 3.89 -10.43
N GLN A 100 1.69 3.96 -9.58
CA GLN A 100 1.84 4.49 -8.24
C GLN A 100 2.71 3.56 -7.39
N THR A 101 2.49 2.26 -7.45
CA THR A 101 3.27 1.23 -6.76
C THR A 101 4.75 1.31 -7.12
N ILE A 102 5.10 1.39 -8.41
CA ILE A 102 6.51 1.52 -8.85
C ILE A 102 7.12 2.82 -8.31
N THR A 103 6.41 3.94 -8.38
CA THR A 103 6.89 5.22 -7.88
C THR A 103 7.13 5.18 -6.36
N MET A 104 6.21 4.57 -5.60
CA MET A 104 6.35 4.40 -4.16
C MET A 104 7.49 3.44 -3.81
N LEU A 105 7.66 2.38 -4.58
CA LEU A 105 8.78 1.44 -4.41
C LEU A 105 10.13 2.15 -4.59
N LEU A 106 10.29 2.92 -5.67
CA LEU A 106 11.51 3.70 -5.92
C LEU A 106 11.77 4.71 -4.80
N LYS A 107 10.73 5.40 -4.33
CA LYS A 107 10.83 6.32 -3.19
C LYS A 107 11.29 5.60 -1.93
N ASN A 108 10.70 4.46 -1.61
CA ASN A 108 11.03 3.70 -0.41
C ASN A 108 12.45 3.12 -0.46
N VAL A 109 12.89 2.63 -1.62
CA VAL A 109 14.28 2.17 -1.84
C VAL A 109 15.27 3.33 -1.69
N GLY A 110 14.99 4.47 -2.32
CA GLY A 110 15.83 5.66 -2.18
C GLY A 110 15.92 6.15 -0.74
N GLY A 111 14.77 6.18 -0.03
CA GLY A 111 14.72 6.48 1.39
C GLY A 111 15.56 5.51 2.22
N LEU A 112 15.41 4.21 1.99
CA LEU A 112 16.17 3.18 2.68
C LEU A 112 17.68 3.37 2.53
N ILE A 113 18.17 3.65 1.30
CA ILE A 113 19.59 3.90 1.04
C ILE A 113 20.09 5.09 1.86
N VAL A 114 19.37 6.22 1.84
CA VAL A 114 19.75 7.41 2.63
C VAL A 114 19.80 7.10 4.12
N TYR A 115 18.80 6.38 4.66
CA TYR A 115 18.79 6.06 6.08
C TYR A 115 19.86 5.04 6.46
N LEU A 116 20.18 4.07 5.60
CA LEU A 116 21.32 3.16 5.80
C LEU A 116 22.65 3.90 5.86
N THR A 117 22.86 4.89 4.99
CA THR A 117 24.12 5.68 5.02
C THR A 117 24.25 6.52 6.29
N ILE A 118 23.12 6.98 6.87
CA ILE A 118 23.13 7.70 8.15
C ILE A 118 23.43 6.73 9.30
N LEU A 119 22.72 5.61 9.35
CA LEU A 119 22.87 4.62 10.41
C LEU A 119 24.24 3.94 10.39
N SER A 120 24.88 3.76 9.22
CA SER A 120 26.21 3.17 9.11
C SER A 120 27.33 4.02 9.72
N ARG A 121 27.08 5.29 10.03
CA ARG A 121 28.02 6.20 10.69
C ARG A 121 28.00 6.12 12.22
N ILE A 122 27.02 5.41 12.79
CA ILE A 122 26.88 5.32 14.25
C ILE A 122 27.67 4.12 14.74
N ASP A 123 27.01 3.09 15.13
CA ASP A 123 27.63 1.87 15.64
C ASP A 123 26.97 0.66 14.99
N PHE A 124 27.79 -0.35 14.77
CA PHE A 124 27.35 -1.64 14.20
C PHE A 124 26.30 -2.32 15.07
N LEU A 125 26.34 -2.16 16.40
CA LEU A 125 25.36 -2.76 17.31
C LEU A 125 23.95 -2.22 17.07
N LEU A 126 23.80 -0.90 16.96
CA LEU A 126 22.49 -0.27 16.70
C LEU A 126 21.92 -0.69 15.34
N LEU A 127 22.78 -0.73 14.33
CA LEU A 127 22.40 -1.21 12.98
C LEU A 127 21.90 -2.66 13.03
N LEU A 128 22.57 -3.54 13.79
CA LEU A 128 22.18 -4.92 13.95
C LEU A 128 20.80 -5.05 14.61
N VAL A 129 20.52 -4.29 15.67
CA VAL A 129 19.20 -4.26 16.33
C VAL A 129 18.10 -3.83 15.35
N VAL A 130 18.34 -2.78 14.56
CA VAL A 130 17.39 -2.30 13.57
C VAL A 130 17.13 -3.37 12.51
N ILE A 131 18.17 -4.00 11.97
CA ILE A 131 18.03 -5.05 10.96
C ILE A 131 17.29 -6.26 11.55
N ALA A 132 17.64 -6.71 12.76
CA ALA A 132 17.01 -7.87 13.41
C ALA A 132 15.49 -7.64 13.61
N THR A 133 15.11 -6.45 14.07
CA THR A 133 13.68 -6.10 14.23
C THR A 133 12.94 -5.98 12.90
N CYS A 134 13.61 -5.47 11.85
CA CYS A 134 13.03 -5.45 10.51
C CYS A 134 12.83 -6.86 9.93
N VAL A 135 13.78 -7.77 10.14
CA VAL A 135 13.65 -9.17 9.72
C VAL A 135 12.51 -9.86 10.45
N ALA A 136 12.36 -9.64 11.76
CA ALA A 136 11.24 -10.14 12.53
C ALA A 136 9.88 -9.61 11.97
N GLY A 137 9.75 -8.31 11.75
CA GLY A 137 8.58 -7.68 11.13
C GLY A 137 8.29 -8.23 9.72
N PHE A 138 9.35 -8.53 8.93
CA PHE A 138 9.20 -9.20 7.64
C PHE A 138 8.48 -10.54 7.75
N PHE A 139 8.85 -11.39 8.70
CA PHE A 139 8.19 -12.69 8.88
C PHE A 139 6.74 -12.53 9.31
N VAL A 140 6.43 -11.57 10.16
CA VAL A 140 5.04 -11.26 10.57
C VAL A 140 4.21 -10.83 9.36
N SER A 141 4.68 -9.86 8.59
CA SER A 141 4.00 -9.38 7.38
C SER A 141 3.85 -10.48 6.33
N ARG A 142 4.87 -11.33 6.14
CA ARG A 142 4.81 -12.48 5.23
C ARG A 142 3.75 -13.50 5.67
N TYR A 143 3.64 -13.77 6.97
CA TYR A 143 2.61 -14.65 7.50
C TYR A 143 1.21 -14.12 7.19
N THR A 144 0.94 -12.85 7.48
CA THR A 144 -0.35 -12.19 7.20
C THR A 144 -0.69 -12.21 5.71
N ASN A 145 0.28 -11.88 4.85
CA ASN A 145 0.08 -11.92 3.40
C ASN A 145 -0.20 -13.33 2.88
N ASN A 146 0.51 -14.34 3.36
CA ASN A 146 0.29 -15.75 2.99
C ASN A 146 -1.07 -16.23 3.45
N TRP A 147 -1.50 -15.84 4.66
CA TRP A 147 -2.81 -16.17 5.18
C TRP A 147 -3.92 -15.58 4.31
N ARG A 148 -3.83 -14.30 3.97
CA ARG A 148 -4.77 -13.62 3.05
C ARG A 148 -4.80 -14.30 1.68
N TYR A 149 -3.63 -14.64 1.16
CA TYR A 149 -3.55 -15.31 -0.14
C TYR A 149 -4.24 -16.68 -0.12
N ALA A 150 -4.07 -17.46 0.94
CA ALA A 150 -4.70 -18.78 1.09
C ALA A 150 -6.23 -18.71 1.20
N HIS A 151 -6.80 -17.60 1.72
CA HIS A 151 -8.25 -17.41 1.88
C HIS A 151 -8.88 -16.53 0.80
N ARG A 152 -8.13 -16.17 -0.22
CA ARG A 152 -8.59 -15.26 -1.29
C ARG A 152 -9.76 -15.83 -2.10
N ASP A 153 -9.77 -17.13 -2.37
CA ASP A 153 -10.85 -17.78 -3.14
C ASP A 153 -12.17 -17.76 -2.34
N GLU A 154 -12.10 -17.81 -1.01
CA GLU A 154 -13.25 -17.66 -0.13
C GLU A 154 -13.82 -16.24 -0.21
N GLU A 155 -12.97 -15.22 -0.15
CA GLU A 155 -13.36 -13.82 -0.30
C GLU A 155 -14.03 -13.57 -1.66
N GLU A 156 -13.40 -14.04 -2.74
CA GLU A 156 -13.91 -13.90 -4.11
C GLU A 156 -15.29 -14.54 -4.28
N ASN A 157 -15.52 -15.70 -3.64
CA ASN A 157 -16.81 -16.40 -3.68
C ASN A 157 -17.92 -15.58 -3.01
N TYR A 158 -17.67 -14.97 -1.83
CA TYR A 158 -18.64 -14.10 -1.19
C TYR A 158 -18.92 -12.84 -2.02
N PHE A 159 -17.88 -12.25 -2.59
CA PHE A 159 -18.02 -11.08 -3.44
C PHE A 159 -18.84 -11.38 -4.70
N GLN A 160 -18.60 -12.50 -5.37
CA GLN A 160 -19.35 -12.93 -6.55
C GLN A 160 -20.83 -13.17 -6.23
N LYS A 161 -21.14 -13.83 -5.11
CA LYS A 161 -22.54 -14.06 -4.68
C LYS A 161 -23.26 -12.74 -4.42
N LYS A 162 -22.61 -11.81 -3.69
CA LYS A 162 -23.17 -10.49 -3.40
C LYS A 162 -23.40 -9.68 -4.68
N TYR A 163 -22.41 -9.68 -5.57
CA TYR A 163 -22.52 -8.99 -6.86
C TYR A 163 -23.66 -9.57 -7.73
N TYR A 164 -23.75 -10.89 -7.84
CA TYR A 164 -24.80 -11.55 -8.59
C TYR A 164 -26.20 -11.18 -8.06
N LEU A 165 -26.44 -11.28 -6.77
CA LEU A 165 -27.70 -10.93 -6.17
C LEU A 165 -28.06 -9.47 -6.39
N ARG A 166 -27.12 -8.57 -6.17
CA ARG A 166 -27.30 -7.14 -6.39
C ARG A 166 -27.68 -6.86 -7.84
N THR A 167 -26.90 -7.37 -8.79
CA THR A 167 -27.13 -7.15 -10.22
C THR A 167 -28.50 -7.68 -10.65
N LYS A 168 -28.91 -8.85 -10.14
CA LYS A 168 -30.24 -9.41 -10.44
C LYS A 168 -31.37 -8.63 -9.78
N SER A 169 -31.22 -8.19 -8.56
CA SER A 169 -32.22 -7.38 -7.85
C SER A 169 -32.46 -6.02 -8.49
N GLU A 170 -31.42 -5.43 -9.10
CA GLU A 170 -31.46 -4.14 -9.78
C GLU A 170 -31.87 -4.27 -11.27
N SER A 171 -31.99 -5.48 -11.82
CA SER A 171 -32.26 -5.67 -13.23
C SER A 171 -33.71 -5.32 -13.58
N VAL A 172 -33.86 -4.57 -14.68
CA VAL A 172 -35.18 -4.20 -15.21
C VAL A 172 -35.99 -5.44 -15.64
N GLU A 173 -35.31 -6.48 -16.11
CA GLU A 173 -35.94 -7.74 -16.53
C GLU A 173 -36.69 -8.44 -15.40
N LEU A 174 -36.11 -8.47 -14.21
CA LEU A 174 -36.69 -9.10 -13.04
C LEU A 174 -37.60 -8.16 -12.22
N ALA A 175 -37.59 -6.86 -12.49
CA ALA A 175 -38.36 -5.87 -11.71
C ALA A 175 -39.87 -6.15 -11.66
N LYS A 176 -40.42 -6.68 -12.77
CA LYS A 176 -41.83 -7.09 -12.84
C LYS A 176 -42.13 -8.32 -11.97
N ASP A 177 -41.28 -9.34 -12.08
CA ASP A 177 -41.48 -10.59 -11.35
C ASP A 177 -41.28 -10.41 -9.84
N ILE A 178 -40.28 -9.62 -9.44
CA ILE A 178 -40.07 -9.26 -8.04
C ILE A 178 -41.32 -8.62 -7.42
N ARG A 179 -42.00 -7.73 -8.18
CA ARG A 179 -43.18 -7.04 -7.69
C ARG A 179 -44.41 -7.95 -7.68
N ILE A 180 -44.62 -8.75 -8.74
CA ILE A 180 -45.77 -9.64 -8.86
C ILE A 180 -45.72 -10.75 -7.82
N PHE A 181 -44.57 -11.33 -7.59
CA PHE A 181 -44.38 -12.43 -6.63
C PHE A 181 -43.99 -11.97 -5.22
N GLY A 182 -43.87 -10.66 -4.97
CA GLY A 182 -43.54 -10.13 -3.65
C GLY A 182 -42.18 -10.59 -3.12
N LEU A 183 -41.18 -10.73 -4.00
CA LEU A 183 -39.84 -11.31 -3.67
C LEU A 183 -38.94 -10.37 -2.91
N GLN A 184 -39.31 -9.13 -2.62
CA GLN A 184 -38.47 -8.11 -2.01
C GLN A 184 -37.85 -8.57 -0.67
N ASN A 185 -38.75 -9.10 0.22
CA ASN A 185 -38.29 -9.54 1.54
C ASN A 185 -37.36 -10.73 1.47
N TRP A 186 -37.68 -11.70 0.60
CA TRP A 186 -36.81 -12.86 0.38
C TRP A 186 -35.42 -12.47 -0.18
N LEU A 187 -35.38 -11.54 -1.12
CA LEU A 187 -34.09 -11.04 -1.67
C LEU A 187 -33.29 -10.30 -0.60
N ASN A 188 -33.93 -9.49 0.24
CA ASN A 188 -33.25 -8.81 1.35
C ASN A 188 -32.72 -9.81 2.37
N GLU A 189 -33.50 -10.81 2.77
CA GLU A 189 -33.03 -11.87 3.68
C GLU A 189 -31.82 -12.62 3.12
N LEU A 190 -31.84 -12.91 1.81
CA LEU A 190 -30.72 -13.59 1.15
C LEU A 190 -29.47 -12.71 1.08
N LEU A 191 -29.65 -11.40 0.80
CA LEU A 191 -28.55 -10.42 0.84
C LEU A 191 -27.95 -10.30 2.25
N ASP A 192 -28.81 -10.25 3.28
CA ASP A 192 -28.36 -10.18 4.68
C ASP A 192 -27.61 -11.44 5.12
N GLN A 193 -28.07 -12.62 4.70
CA GLN A 193 -27.35 -13.88 4.96
C GLN A 193 -25.95 -13.86 4.35
N ILE A 194 -25.81 -13.46 3.08
CA ILE A 194 -24.50 -13.38 2.42
C ILE A 194 -23.64 -12.29 3.04
N HIS A 195 -24.26 -11.17 3.42
CA HIS A 195 -23.55 -10.09 4.09
C HIS A 195 -22.97 -10.52 5.44
N ASN A 196 -23.74 -11.25 6.23
CA ASN A 196 -23.31 -11.78 7.53
C ASN A 196 -22.15 -12.78 7.37
N LEU A 197 -22.23 -13.68 6.39
CA LEU A 197 -21.11 -14.59 6.07
C LEU A 197 -19.84 -13.84 5.66
N TYR A 198 -20.00 -12.80 4.86
CA TYR A 198 -18.88 -11.95 4.46
C TYR A 198 -18.30 -11.15 5.65
N LEU A 199 -19.15 -10.67 6.56
CA LEU A 199 -18.72 -10.01 7.80
C LEU A 199 -17.91 -10.95 8.69
N ASP A 200 -18.35 -12.19 8.88
CA ASP A 200 -17.62 -13.19 9.66
C ASP A 200 -16.24 -13.48 9.04
N PHE A 201 -16.18 -13.57 7.72
CA PHE A 201 -14.91 -13.70 7.01
C PHE A 201 -14.02 -12.47 7.23
N THR A 202 -14.55 -11.26 7.07
CA THR A 202 -13.82 -10.01 7.27
C THR A 202 -13.29 -9.90 8.70
N LEU A 203 -14.08 -10.27 9.71
CA LEU A 203 -13.65 -10.29 11.11
C LEU A 203 -12.50 -11.28 11.35
N ARG A 204 -12.44 -12.41 10.64
CA ARG A 204 -11.30 -13.34 10.70
C ARG A 204 -10.04 -12.71 10.11
N CYS A 205 -10.16 -12.03 8.97
CA CYS A 205 -9.07 -11.29 8.34
C CYS A 205 -8.52 -10.21 9.28
N GLU A 206 -9.42 -9.38 9.83
CA GLU A 206 -9.07 -8.27 10.73
C GLU A 206 -8.37 -8.77 12.01
N ARG A 207 -8.78 -9.90 12.57
CA ARG A 207 -8.09 -10.49 13.75
C ARG A 207 -6.64 -10.84 13.44
N VAL A 208 -6.35 -11.39 12.26
CA VAL A 208 -4.98 -11.72 11.85
C VAL A 208 -4.17 -10.43 11.65
N GLU A 209 -4.77 -9.39 11.07
CA GLU A 209 -4.10 -8.08 10.92
C GLU A 209 -3.83 -7.42 12.26
N VAL A 210 -4.82 -7.35 13.14
CA VAL A 210 -4.66 -6.76 14.48
C VAL A 210 -3.55 -7.46 15.27
N LEU A 211 -3.46 -8.79 15.20
CA LEU A 211 -2.36 -9.53 15.85
C LEU A 211 -0.99 -9.17 15.24
N ALA A 212 -0.93 -9.00 13.93
CA ALA A 212 0.28 -8.57 13.26
C ALA A 212 0.67 -7.12 13.65
N ASP A 213 -0.29 -6.21 13.70
CA ASP A 213 -0.08 -4.82 14.09
C ASP A 213 0.37 -4.68 15.57
N ILE A 214 -0.20 -5.48 16.46
CA ILE A 214 0.24 -5.55 17.86
C ILE A 214 1.69 -6.04 17.93
N THR A 215 2.02 -7.09 17.19
CA THR A 215 3.40 -7.63 17.15
C THR A 215 4.39 -6.59 16.61
N GLU A 216 4.04 -5.90 15.53
CA GLU A 216 4.86 -4.83 14.95
C GLU A 216 5.01 -3.65 15.93
N SER A 217 3.96 -3.29 16.66
CA SER A 217 4.00 -2.25 17.68
C SER A 217 4.95 -2.60 18.80
N VAL A 218 4.94 -3.85 19.28
CA VAL A 218 5.86 -4.35 20.30
C VAL A 218 7.31 -4.35 19.82
N LEU A 219 7.56 -4.81 18.59
CA LEU A 219 8.88 -4.78 17.95
C LEU A 219 9.40 -3.34 17.80
N THR A 220 8.52 -2.42 17.41
CA THR A 220 8.84 -0.99 17.28
C THR A 220 9.15 -0.36 18.63
N MET A 221 8.38 -0.67 19.66
CA MET A 221 8.64 -0.18 21.01
C MET A 221 9.98 -0.71 21.56
N ALA A 222 10.25 -1.99 21.39
CA ALA A 222 11.51 -2.60 21.80
C ALA A 222 12.72 -1.95 21.08
N ARG A 223 12.65 -1.84 19.76
CA ARG A 223 13.69 -1.18 18.95
C ARG A 223 13.94 0.26 19.38
N ASN A 224 12.86 1.05 19.48
CA ASN A 224 12.98 2.46 19.86
C ASN A 224 13.51 2.62 21.29
N GLY A 225 13.09 1.75 22.21
CA GLY A 225 13.59 1.73 23.58
C GLY A 225 15.08 1.42 23.66
N ILE A 226 15.54 0.38 22.95
CA ILE A 226 16.96 0.03 22.88
C ILE A 226 17.76 1.18 22.26
N ALA A 227 17.29 1.74 21.14
CA ALA A 227 17.95 2.85 20.46
C ALA A 227 18.03 4.09 21.38
N TYR A 228 16.95 4.38 22.10
CA TYR A 228 16.91 5.52 23.03
C TYR A 228 17.94 5.37 24.15
N VAL A 229 17.97 4.21 24.83
CA VAL A 229 18.94 3.93 25.90
C VAL A 229 20.38 4.00 25.37
N TYR A 230 20.61 3.41 24.20
CA TYR A 230 21.94 3.40 23.57
C TYR A 230 22.42 4.81 23.21
N LEU A 231 21.57 5.61 22.55
CA LEU A 231 21.91 6.98 22.16
C LEU A 231 22.09 7.92 23.35
N ILE A 232 21.32 7.72 24.44
CA ILE A 232 21.55 8.46 25.71
C ILE A 232 22.92 8.12 26.28
N ASN A 233 23.28 6.84 26.32
CA ASN A 233 24.59 6.43 26.81
C ASN A 233 25.73 7.07 26.00
N MET A 234 25.61 7.11 24.66
CA MET A 234 26.56 7.83 23.80
C MET A 234 26.58 9.34 24.10
N ALA A 235 25.43 9.96 24.30
CA ALA A 235 25.36 11.39 24.61
C ALA A 235 26.04 11.73 25.95
N LEU A 236 25.89 10.86 26.96
CA LEU A 236 26.48 11.08 28.27
C LEU A 236 27.98 10.76 28.35
N ASN A 237 28.44 9.71 27.66
CA ASN A 237 29.81 9.18 27.78
C ASN A 237 30.75 9.54 26.63
N GLU A 238 30.22 9.76 25.44
CA GLU A 238 30.99 9.98 24.22
C GLU A 238 30.81 11.40 23.63
N GLY A 239 29.99 12.24 24.28
CA GLY A 239 29.83 13.63 23.88
C GLY A 239 29.00 13.84 22.61
N LEU A 240 28.07 12.92 22.29
CA LEU A 240 27.13 13.07 21.19
C LEU A 240 26.31 14.35 21.37
N SER A 241 26.22 15.19 20.34
CA SER A 241 25.41 16.41 20.39
C SER A 241 23.91 16.09 20.38
N VAL A 242 23.07 17.00 20.93
CA VAL A 242 21.61 16.80 20.96
C VAL A 242 21.06 16.77 19.52
N SER A 243 21.66 17.51 18.60
CA SER A 243 21.31 17.51 17.19
C SER A 243 21.58 16.16 16.52
N GLU A 244 22.73 15.54 16.78
CA GLU A 244 23.06 14.20 16.32
C GLU A 244 22.18 13.13 16.95
N PHE A 245 21.91 13.23 18.25
CA PHE A 245 20.95 12.35 18.92
C PHE A 245 19.60 12.35 18.22
N LEU A 246 19.05 13.54 17.94
CA LEU A 246 17.77 13.68 17.25
C LEU A 246 17.80 13.09 15.82
N LEU A 247 18.89 13.32 15.08
CA LEU A 247 19.10 12.77 13.74
C LEU A 247 19.06 11.25 13.76
N TYR A 248 19.82 10.64 14.64
CA TYR A 248 19.96 9.19 14.72
C TYR A 248 18.71 8.51 15.25
N PHE A 249 18.09 9.09 16.28
CA PHE A 249 16.82 8.57 16.80
C PHE A 249 15.72 8.61 15.73
N THR A 250 15.62 9.72 15.00
CA THR A 250 14.68 9.82 13.89
C THR A 250 15.01 8.82 12.78
N ALA A 251 16.29 8.57 12.49
CA ALA A 251 16.70 7.59 11.51
C ALA A 251 16.29 6.17 11.92
N VAL A 252 16.51 5.76 13.17
CA VAL A 252 16.10 4.45 13.68
C VAL A 252 14.59 4.27 13.64
N THR A 253 13.83 5.24 14.12
CA THR A 253 12.36 5.15 14.17
C THR A 253 11.73 5.09 12.79
N THR A 254 12.29 5.78 11.81
CA THR A 254 11.73 5.87 10.46
C THR A 254 12.23 4.76 9.52
N PHE A 255 13.36 4.12 9.83
CA PHE A 255 13.96 3.07 9.01
C PHE A 255 12.98 1.95 8.65
N THR A 256 12.25 1.46 9.64
CA THR A 256 11.26 0.38 9.45
C THR A 256 10.15 0.78 8.50
N THR A 257 9.72 2.04 8.51
CA THR A 257 8.69 2.54 7.59
C THR A 257 9.10 2.37 6.13
N TRP A 258 10.40 2.58 5.82
CA TRP A 258 10.92 2.37 4.46
C TRP A 258 10.95 0.89 4.09
N VAL A 259 11.41 0.02 5.00
CA VAL A 259 11.44 -1.43 4.79
C VAL A 259 10.03 -1.99 4.59
N MET A 260 9.10 -1.65 5.49
CA MET A 260 7.70 -2.08 5.39
C MET A 260 7.03 -1.53 4.13
N GLY A 261 7.32 -0.27 3.77
CA GLY A 261 6.84 0.32 2.54
C GLY A 261 7.31 -0.45 1.30
N ILE A 262 8.57 -0.87 1.23
CA ILE A 262 9.08 -1.71 0.13
C ILE A 262 8.30 -3.03 0.06
N MET A 263 8.09 -3.68 1.20
CA MET A 263 7.39 -4.97 1.26
C MET A 263 5.94 -4.84 0.81
N GLN A 264 5.24 -3.81 1.27
CA GLN A 264 3.85 -3.54 0.89
C GLN A 264 3.73 -3.30 -0.63
N GLU A 265 4.62 -2.48 -1.18
CA GLU A 265 4.60 -2.19 -2.62
C GLU A 265 5.01 -3.41 -3.46
N MET A 266 5.95 -4.24 -2.99
CA MET A 266 6.30 -5.51 -3.65
C MET A 266 5.14 -6.49 -3.64
N SER A 267 4.40 -6.60 -2.54
CA SER A 267 3.19 -7.43 -2.45
C SER A 267 2.11 -6.95 -3.43
N THR A 268 1.90 -5.63 -3.50
CA THR A 268 0.94 -5.01 -4.42
C THR A 268 1.35 -5.22 -5.88
N LEU A 269 2.63 -5.07 -6.19
CA LEU A 269 3.18 -5.32 -7.52
C LEU A 269 2.99 -6.79 -7.94
N HIS A 270 3.26 -7.73 -7.04
CA HIS A 270 3.07 -9.15 -7.30
C HIS A 270 1.59 -9.48 -7.62
N LYS A 271 0.66 -8.91 -6.86
CA LYS A 271 -0.78 -9.02 -7.14
C LYS A 271 -1.12 -8.45 -8.52
N ALA A 272 -0.66 -7.23 -8.82
CA ALA A 272 -0.94 -6.58 -10.10
C ALA A 272 -0.42 -7.41 -11.30
N VAL A 273 0.81 -7.95 -11.21
CA VAL A 273 1.40 -8.82 -12.24
C VAL A 273 0.60 -10.11 -12.40
N SER A 274 0.21 -10.75 -11.31
CA SER A 274 -0.62 -11.98 -11.34
C SER A 274 -1.95 -11.75 -12.07
N TYR A 275 -2.58 -10.59 -11.85
CA TYR A 275 -3.83 -10.24 -12.55
C TYR A 275 -3.63 -9.94 -14.03
N THR A 276 -2.55 -9.26 -14.41
CA THR A 276 -2.28 -8.93 -15.82
C THR A 276 -1.93 -10.18 -16.65
N HIS A 277 -1.24 -11.15 -16.07
CA HIS A 277 -0.97 -12.43 -16.76
C HIS A 277 -2.22 -13.28 -16.99
N LEU A 278 -3.22 -13.21 -16.10
CA LEU A 278 -4.50 -13.89 -16.26
C LEU A 278 -5.41 -13.22 -17.31
N THR A 279 -5.23 -11.93 -17.57
CA THR A 279 -6.12 -11.15 -18.43
C THR A 279 -5.70 -11.11 -19.90
N LEU A 280 -4.50 -11.55 -20.22
CA LEU A 280 -3.99 -11.64 -21.58
C LEU A 280 -3.58 -13.10 -21.89
N PRO A 281 -4.52 -14.01 -22.17
CA PRO A 281 -4.12 -15.29 -22.75
C PRO A 281 -3.49 -14.99 -24.11
N THR A 282 -2.17 -15.15 -24.16
CA THR A 282 -1.36 -14.97 -25.38
C THR A 282 -1.58 -16.08 -26.40
N THR A 283 -2.50 -16.99 -26.10
CA THR A 283 -2.82 -18.13 -26.98
C THR A 283 -4.31 -18.19 -27.25
N LEU A 284 -4.69 -17.64 -28.35
CA LEU A 284 -5.74 -18.15 -29.28
C LEU A 284 -5.43 -17.67 -30.67
#